data_94b15f2d0960670fab5c88e2f6b79d93
#
_entry.id   94b15f2d0960670fab5c88e2f6b79d93
#
_cell.length_a   1.000
_cell.length_b   1.000
_cell.length_c   1.000
_cell.angle_alpha   90.00
_cell.angle_beta   90.00
_cell.angle_gamma   90.00
#
_symmetry.space_group_name_H-M   'P 1'
#
loop_
_entity.id
_entity.type
_entity.pdbx_description
1 polymer ?
#
loop_
_entity_poly.entity_id
_entity_poly.type
_entity_poly.pdbx_seq_one_letter_code
_entity_poly.pdbx_strand_id
1 'polypeptide(L)'
;MKNVLSYIIIFFGFIVNANSNELTNNLKIKIDQLLNENLSELFPMAEFGLSTGNTNEVTGSIIVINPLSDIDNKSSSTFFQGSLFLSDDSRETINLGLAKRKLVSDDTMLLGANVFYDHELDYDHKRASIGLEAITSVGAITYNEYWGLSGKKTGFDNFQEEALDGRDLSVGIPLPYLPTTSLNVRSFKWNGVDGAGDLEGNDFSLRARISRFNVEVGHRDF
;
A
#
# COMPACT_ATOMS: atom_id res chain seq x y z
N MET A 1 15.61 -27.40 12.22
CA MET A 1 15.31 -26.67 10.98
C MET A 1 13.81 -26.74 10.78
N LYS A 2 13.08 -25.71 11.21
CA LYS A 2 11.63 -25.62 10.99
C LYS A 2 11.42 -24.94 9.64
N ASN A 3 10.70 -25.59 8.76
CA ASN A 3 10.33 -25.08 7.45
C ASN A 3 9.50 -23.80 7.63
N VAL A 4 10.08 -22.68 7.28
CA VAL A 4 9.37 -21.40 7.15
C VAL A 4 8.58 -21.51 5.85
N LEU A 5 7.26 -21.61 5.98
CA LEU A 5 6.35 -21.65 4.84
C LEU A 5 6.28 -20.23 4.28
N SER A 6 6.98 -19.98 3.19
CA SER A 6 6.84 -18.72 2.43
C SER A 6 5.46 -18.67 1.80
N TYR A 7 4.63 -17.72 2.20
CA TYR A 7 3.32 -17.49 1.58
C TYR A 7 3.48 -16.46 0.46
N ILE A 8 3.41 -16.92 -0.77
CA ILE A 8 3.23 -16.06 -1.94
C ILE A 8 1.74 -15.90 -2.14
N ILE A 9 1.21 -14.71 -1.91
CA ILE A 9 -0.20 -14.40 -2.21
C ILE A 9 -0.22 -13.79 -3.60
N ILE A 10 -0.64 -14.58 -4.59
CA ILE A 10 -0.83 -14.10 -5.96
C ILE A 10 -2.28 -13.62 -6.08
N PHE A 11 -2.47 -12.33 -6.29
CA PHE A 11 -3.75 -11.74 -6.63
C PHE A 11 -3.99 -11.91 -8.14
N PHE A 12 -4.92 -12.75 -8.55
CA PHE A 12 -5.49 -12.70 -9.88
C PHE A 12 -6.84 -11.98 -9.80
N GLY A 13 -6.85 -10.67 -10.03
CA GLY A 13 -8.08 -9.95 -10.33
C GLY A 13 -8.54 -10.26 -11.74
N PHE A 14 -9.84 -10.29 -11.97
CA PHE A 14 -10.44 -10.46 -13.28
C PHE A 14 -9.92 -9.36 -14.22
N ILE A 15 -9.30 -9.77 -15.32
CA ILE A 15 -8.87 -8.90 -16.42
C ILE A 15 -10.12 -8.46 -17.15
N VAL A 16 -10.52 -7.20 -17.01
CA VAL A 16 -11.43 -6.54 -17.93
C VAL A 16 -10.58 -5.94 -19.05
N ASN A 17 -10.89 -6.38 -20.25
CA ASN A 17 -10.29 -6.08 -21.54
C ASN A 17 -9.97 -4.60 -21.76
N ALA A 18 -8.71 -4.20 -21.67
CA ALA A 18 -8.11 -3.12 -22.48
C ALA A 18 -6.62 -3.03 -22.15
N ASN A 19 -5.76 -3.05 -23.14
CA ASN A 19 -4.31 -2.75 -23.18
C ASN A 19 -3.42 -3.13 -21.96
N SER A 20 -3.87 -4.02 -21.11
CA SER A 20 -3.17 -4.47 -19.89
C SER A 20 -2.00 -5.42 -20.16
N ASN A 21 -1.73 -5.75 -21.42
CA ASN A 21 -0.72 -6.76 -21.76
C ASN A 21 0.70 -6.30 -21.41
N GLU A 22 0.99 -5.01 -21.53
CA GLU A 22 2.33 -4.47 -21.26
C GLU A 22 2.60 -4.41 -19.76
N LEU A 23 1.68 -3.86 -18.99
CA LEU A 23 1.78 -3.81 -17.52
C LEU A 23 1.82 -5.22 -16.92
N THR A 24 0.95 -6.11 -17.38
CA THR A 24 0.91 -7.51 -16.92
C THR A 24 2.22 -8.24 -17.26
N ASN A 25 2.80 -7.99 -18.44
CA ASN A 25 4.09 -8.55 -18.83
C ASN A 25 5.24 -7.98 -17.99
N ASN A 26 5.26 -6.66 -17.74
CA ASN A 26 6.28 -6.02 -16.90
C ASN A 26 6.21 -6.53 -15.47
N LEU A 27 5.01 -6.65 -14.90
CA LEU A 27 4.81 -7.27 -13.59
C LEU A 27 5.29 -8.71 -13.56
N LYS A 28 4.92 -9.51 -14.57
CA LYS A 28 5.36 -10.90 -14.67
C LYS A 28 6.87 -11.02 -14.72
N ILE A 29 7.53 -10.21 -15.56
CA ILE A 29 9.01 -10.19 -15.65
C ILE A 29 9.63 -9.82 -14.31
N LYS A 30 9.14 -8.79 -13.63
CA LYS A 30 9.64 -8.39 -12.30
C LYS A 30 9.37 -9.45 -11.24
N ILE A 31 8.22 -10.10 -11.25
CA ILE A 31 7.90 -11.22 -10.37
C ILE A 31 8.85 -12.40 -10.64
N ASP A 32 9.05 -12.77 -11.89
CA ASP A 32 9.94 -13.88 -12.27
C ASP A 32 11.40 -13.58 -11.87
N GLN A 33 11.86 -12.34 -12.01
CA GLN A 33 13.17 -11.90 -11.52
C GLN A 33 13.29 -12.04 -10.00
N LEU A 34 12.32 -11.53 -9.25
CA LEU A 34 12.27 -11.66 -7.79
C LEU A 34 12.23 -13.11 -7.32
N LEU A 35 11.53 -13.99 -8.03
CA LEU A 35 11.45 -15.41 -7.69
C LEU A 35 12.74 -16.16 -8.04
N ASN A 36 13.41 -15.81 -9.14
CA ASN A 36 14.62 -16.49 -9.61
C ASN A 36 15.90 -16.10 -8.82
N GLU A 37 15.92 -14.93 -8.17
CA GLU A 37 17.09 -14.44 -7.44
C GLU A 37 17.18 -14.92 -5.97
N ASN A 38 16.45 -15.97 -5.58
CA ASN A 38 16.37 -16.48 -4.20
C ASN A 38 15.95 -15.40 -3.16
N LEU A 39 15.25 -14.36 -3.60
CA LEU A 39 14.79 -13.28 -2.71
C LEU A 39 13.74 -13.77 -1.71
N SER A 40 13.14 -14.93 -1.92
CA SER A 40 12.23 -15.56 -0.97
C SER A 40 12.88 -15.89 0.39
N GLU A 41 14.22 -16.05 0.43
CA GLU A 41 14.95 -16.19 1.68
C GLU A 41 15.16 -14.85 2.39
N LEU A 42 15.32 -13.78 1.62
CA LEU A 42 15.53 -12.42 2.14
C LEU A 42 14.20 -11.74 2.53
N PHE A 43 13.11 -12.07 1.85
CA PHE A 43 11.79 -11.48 2.07
C PHE A 43 10.78 -12.59 2.39
N PRO A 44 10.60 -12.92 3.67
CA PRO A 44 9.71 -14.02 4.09
C PRO A 44 8.22 -13.77 3.81
N MET A 45 7.85 -12.52 3.54
CA MET A 45 6.48 -12.15 3.16
C MET A 45 6.51 -11.23 1.95
N ALA A 46 5.85 -11.66 0.87
CA ALA A 46 5.64 -10.85 -0.33
C ALA A 46 4.16 -10.91 -0.75
N GLU A 47 3.61 -9.75 -1.07
CA GLU A 47 2.24 -9.59 -1.57
C GLU A 47 2.28 -8.95 -2.95
N PHE A 48 1.43 -9.46 -3.86
CA PHE A 48 1.24 -8.90 -5.19
C PHE A 48 -0.17 -8.36 -5.30
N GLY A 49 -0.32 -7.18 -5.86
CA GLY A 49 -1.60 -6.52 -6.02
C GLY A 49 -1.83 -6.07 -7.46
N LEU A 50 -3.08 -6.16 -7.90
CA LEU A 50 -3.58 -5.52 -9.10
C LEU A 50 -4.83 -4.74 -8.73
N SER A 51 -4.94 -3.50 -9.17
CA SER A 51 -6.16 -2.73 -9.01
C SER A 51 -6.54 -2.07 -10.32
N THR A 52 -7.82 -1.82 -10.50
CA THR A 52 -8.37 -1.10 -11.65
C THR A 52 -9.39 -0.08 -11.16
N GLY A 53 -9.36 1.10 -11.74
CA GLY A 53 -10.28 2.20 -11.45
C GLY A 53 -11.33 2.37 -12.56
N ASN A 54 -12.19 3.37 -12.40
CA ASN A 54 -13.24 3.72 -13.38
C ASN A 54 -12.69 4.23 -14.72
N THR A 55 -11.42 4.61 -14.76
CA THR A 55 -10.71 5.11 -15.95
C THR A 55 -10.07 4.01 -16.78
N ASN A 56 -10.31 2.75 -16.45
CA ASN A 56 -9.63 1.57 -17.00
C ASN A 56 -8.11 1.55 -16.75
N GLU A 57 -7.61 2.41 -15.89
CA GLU A 57 -6.22 2.38 -15.46
C GLU A 57 -5.98 1.14 -14.59
N VAL A 58 -4.93 0.43 -14.88
CA VAL A 58 -4.50 -0.74 -14.10
C VAL A 58 -3.24 -0.39 -13.34
N THR A 59 -3.27 -0.60 -12.04
CA THR A 59 -2.10 -0.41 -11.18
C THR A 59 -1.63 -1.75 -10.66
N GLY A 60 -0.35 -2.03 -10.81
CA GLY A 60 0.30 -3.19 -10.23
C GLY A 60 1.11 -2.84 -8.99
N SER A 61 1.20 -3.76 -8.04
CA SER A 61 2.06 -3.58 -6.88
C SER A 61 2.73 -4.87 -6.43
N ILE A 62 3.95 -4.72 -5.92
CA ILE A 62 4.69 -5.75 -5.21
C ILE A 62 5.06 -5.16 -3.86
N ILE A 63 4.70 -5.82 -2.79
CA ILE A 63 5.01 -5.42 -1.42
C ILE A 63 5.80 -6.54 -0.77
N VAL A 64 6.93 -6.21 -0.17
CA VAL A 64 7.78 -7.13 0.60
C VAL A 64 7.91 -6.63 2.03
N ILE A 65 7.82 -7.56 2.99
CA ILE A 65 7.96 -7.25 4.40
C ILE A 65 9.05 -8.15 4.99
N ASN A 66 9.99 -7.52 5.69
CA ASN A 66 11.07 -8.23 6.37
C ASN A 66 11.05 -7.88 7.88
N PRO A 67 10.83 -8.86 8.76
CA PRO A 67 10.94 -8.64 10.21
C PRO A 67 12.38 -8.26 10.58
N LEU A 68 12.52 -7.21 11.37
CA LEU A 68 13.80 -6.75 11.94
C LEU A 68 13.92 -7.10 13.43
N SER A 69 12.84 -7.53 14.05
CA SER A 69 12.80 -8.03 15.42
C SER A 69 12.55 -9.51 15.45
N ASP A 70 12.76 -10.13 16.62
CA ASP A 70 12.45 -11.52 16.85
C ASP A 70 10.99 -11.84 16.53
N ILE A 71 10.77 -12.79 15.62
CA ILE A 71 9.45 -13.23 15.15
C ILE A 71 8.66 -13.92 16.28
N ASP A 72 9.35 -14.52 17.24
CA ASP A 72 8.72 -15.18 18.38
C ASP A 72 8.22 -14.20 19.44
N ASN A 73 8.65 -12.93 19.37
CA ASN A 73 8.15 -11.87 20.24
C ASN A 73 6.78 -11.39 19.78
N LYS A 74 5.72 -11.98 20.32
CA LYS A 74 4.34 -11.64 19.96
C LYS A 74 3.86 -10.30 20.49
N SER A 75 4.54 -9.72 21.48
CA SER A 75 4.12 -8.44 22.08
C SER A 75 4.61 -7.20 21.34
N SER A 76 5.66 -7.34 20.53
CA SER A 76 6.21 -6.20 19.75
C SER A 76 6.91 -6.71 18.50
N SER A 77 6.70 -6.03 17.37
CA SER A 77 7.40 -6.31 16.14
C SER A 77 7.92 -5.02 15.51
N THR A 78 9.11 -5.11 14.93
CA THR A 78 9.70 -4.07 14.08
C THR A 78 9.98 -4.71 12.74
N PHE A 79 9.60 -4.06 11.65
CA PHE A 79 9.79 -4.60 10.31
C PHE A 79 10.09 -3.51 9.29
N PHE A 80 10.83 -3.92 8.28
CA PHE A 80 11.02 -3.16 7.06
C PHE A 80 9.92 -3.55 6.06
N GLN A 81 9.42 -2.56 5.33
CA GLN A 81 8.53 -2.76 4.20
C GLN A 81 9.11 -2.07 2.97
N GLY A 82 9.20 -2.80 1.88
CA GLY A 82 9.52 -2.27 0.57
C GLY A 82 8.35 -2.52 -0.37
N SER A 83 8.04 -1.58 -1.27
CA SER A 83 7.06 -1.81 -2.31
C SER A 83 7.43 -1.13 -3.61
N LEU A 84 6.97 -1.74 -4.70
CA LEU A 84 7.03 -1.20 -6.04
C LEU A 84 5.61 -1.08 -6.55
N PHE A 85 5.23 0.11 -6.99
CA PHE A 85 3.96 0.40 -7.64
C PHE A 85 4.23 0.72 -9.11
N LEU A 86 3.40 0.16 -9.98
CA LEU A 86 3.42 0.36 -11.42
C LEU A 86 2.05 0.87 -11.83
N SER A 87 1.98 2.00 -12.51
CA SER A 87 0.74 2.54 -13.06
C SER A 87 0.70 2.43 -14.59
N ASP A 88 -0.49 2.59 -15.15
CA ASP A 88 -0.75 2.39 -16.59
C ASP A 88 -0.07 3.47 -17.45
N ASP A 89 0.19 4.64 -16.89
CA ASP A 89 0.99 5.72 -17.49
C ASP A 89 2.50 5.45 -17.45
N SER A 90 2.89 4.19 -17.15
CA SER A 90 4.27 3.71 -17.05
C SER A 90 5.07 4.32 -15.91
N ARG A 91 4.43 4.92 -14.90
CA ARG A 91 5.12 5.42 -13.71
C ARG A 91 5.46 4.29 -12.76
N GLU A 92 6.71 4.31 -12.32
CA GLU A 92 7.23 3.38 -11.32
C GLU A 92 7.51 4.12 -10.01
N THR A 93 6.90 3.69 -8.93
CA THR A 93 7.15 4.26 -7.60
C THR A 93 7.70 3.20 -6.65
N ILE A 94 8.86 3.48 -6.06
CA ILE A 94 9.43 2.70 -4.97
C ILE A 94 9.00 3.35 -3.65
N ASN A 95 8.52 2.53 -2.72
CA ASN A 95 8.20 2.93 -1.37
C ASN A 95 9.04 2.11 -0.40
N LEU A 96 9.73 2.76 0.52
CA LEU A 96 10.58 2.13 1.54
C LEU A 96 10.15 2.62 2.92
N GLY A 97 9.94 1.71 3.85
CA GLY A 97 9.46 2.06 5.17
C GLY A 97 9.96 1.20 6.30
N LEU A 98 9.88 1.77 7.48
CA LEU A 98 10.09 1.10 8.76
C LEU A 98 8.83 1.25 9.59
N ALA A 99 8.40 0.15 10.19
CA ALA A 99 7.25 0.14 11.07
C ALA A 99 7.54 -0.60 12.36
N LYS A 100 6.93 -0.13 13.44
CA LYS A 100 6.94 -0.76 14.75
C LYS A 100 5.52 -0.92 15.26
N ARG A 101 5.20 -2.11 15.73
CA ARG A 101 3.92 -2.46 16.35
C ARG A 101 4.14 -2.99 17.74
N LYS A 102 3.23 -2.71 18.66
CA LYS A 102 3.26 -3.18 20.04
C LYS A 102 1.85 -3.50 20.53
N LEU A 103 1.69 -4.67 21.14
CA LEU A 103 0.49 -5.03 21.89
C LEU A 103 0.48 -4.29 23.22
N VAL A 104 -0.66 -3.69 23.55
CA VAL A 104 -0.91 -2.94 24.78
C VAL A 104 -2.30 -3.31 25.33
N SER A 105 -2.64 -2.78 26.50
CA SER A 105 -3.96 -2.99 27.13
C SER A 105 -4.29 -4.47 27.29
N ASP A 106 -3.42 -5.23 27.93
CA ASP A 106 -3.54 -6.68 28.15
C ASP A 106 -3.79 -7.45 26.84
N ASP A 107 -3.00 -7.11 25.81
CA ASP A 107 -3.00 -7.73 24.48
C ASP A 107 -4.31 -7.54 23.69
N THR A 108 -5.15 -6.57 24.06
CA THR A 108 -6.41 -6.27 23.36
C THR A 108 -6.30 -5.20 22.29
N MET A 109 -5.20 -4.42 22.29
CA MET A 109 -4.95 -3.35 21.35
C MET A 109 -3.52 -3.43 20.80
N LEU A 110 -3.38 -3.31 19.49
CA LEU A 110 -2.10 -3.16 18.80
C LEU A 110 -1.94 -1.68 18.41
N LEU A 111 -0.90 -1.05 18.93
CA LEU A 111 -0.47 0.27 18.51
C LEU A 111 0.70 0.16 17.55
N GLY A 112 0.67 0.95 16.49
CA GLY A 112 1.74 0.99 15.50
C GLY A 112 2.13 2.42 15.13
N ALA A 113 3.39 2.56 14.71
CA ALA A 113 3.93 3.75 14.08
C ALA A 113 4.82 3.34 12.92
N ASN A 114 4.83 4.15 11.88
CA ASN A 114 5.66 3.91 10.71
C ASN A 114 6.20 5.21 10.13
N VAL A 115 7.26 5.09 9.34
CA VAL A 115 7.82 6.14 8.50
C VAL A 115 8.07 5.54 7.13
N PHE A 116 7.73 6.28 6.06
CA PHE A 116 7.95 5.85 4.69
C PHE A 116 8.60 6.95 3.86
N TYR A 117 9.29 6.51 2.83
CA TYR A 117 9.86 7.33 1.77
C TYR A 117 9.40 6.76 0.43
N ASP A 118 8.77 7.61 -0.38
CA ASP A 118 8.30 7.29 -1.72
C ASP A 118 9.21 7.99 -2.73
N HIS A 119 9.60 7.28 -3.78
CA HIS A 119 10.34 7.81 -4.91
C HIS A 119 9.70 7.31 -6.21
N GLU A 120 9.07 8.21 -6.92
CA GLU A 120 8.62 7.99 -8.28
C GLU A 120 9.82 8.21 -9.19
N LEU A 121 10.15 7.20 -10.02
CA LEU A 121 11.42 7.12 -10.72
C LEU A 121 11.43 7.90 -12.03
N ASP A 122 10.29 8.01 -12.71
CA ASP A 122 10.21 8.56 -14.06
C ASP A 122 10.41 10.07 -14.08
N TYR A 123 9.81 10.79 -13.12
CA TYR A 123 9.90 12.25 -13.00
C TYR A 123 10.60 12.71 -11.73
N ASP A 124 11.19 11.78 -10.97
CA ASP A 124 11.98 12.05 -9.75
C ASP A 124 11.18 12.75 -8.64
N HIS A 125 9.88 12.45 -8.52
CA HIS A 125 9.08 12.94 -7.40
C HIS A 125 9.38 12.15 -6.13
N LYS A 126 9.48 12.87 -5.02
CA LYS A 126 9.85 12.30 -3.72
C LYS A 126 8.88 12.76 -2.64
N ARG A 127 8.54 11.87 -1.73
CA ARG A 127 7.66 12.15 -0.60
C ARG A 127 8.08 11.34 0.61
N ALA A 128 7.94 11.92 1.79
CA ALA A 128 8.05 11.21 3.06
C ALA A 128 6.71 11.17 3.77
N SER A 129 6.52 10.19 4.63
CA SER A 129 5.34 10.13 5.49
C SER A 129 5.64 9.54 6.85
N ILE A 130 4.78 9.87 7.81
CA ILE A 130 4.67 9.23 9.11
C ILE A 130 3.25 8.72 9.29
N GLY A 131 3.10 7.53 9.84
CA GLY A 131 1.81 6.93 10.12
C GLY A 131 1.70 6.45 11.55
N LEU A 132 0.47 6.50 12.06
CA LEU A 132 0.07 5.94 13.35
C LEU A 132 -1.12 5.03 13.15
N GLU A 133 -1.16 3.90 13.87
CA GLU A 133 -2.28 2.97 13.81
C GLU A 133 -2.66 2.46 15.20
N ALA A 134 -3.95 2.22 15.37
CA ALA A 134 -4.50 1.51 16.51
C ALA A 134 -5.47 0.44 15.99
N ILE A 135 -5.21 -0.82 16.33
CA ILE A 135 -5.98 -1.97 15.85
C ILE A 135 -6.50 -2.75 17.05
N THR A 136 -7.77 -3.07 17.01
CA THR A 136 -8.46 -3.90 18.00
C THR A 136 -9.28 -4.99 17.30
N SER A 137 -9.89 -5.87 18.05
CA SER A 137 -10.81 -6.88 17.50
C SER A 137 -12.09 -6.29 16.88
N VAL A 138 -12.45 -5.05 17.23
CA VAL A 138 -13.67 -4.37 16.76
C VAL A 138 -13.42 -3.32 15.69
N GLY A 139 -12.18 -3.00 15.39
CA GLY A 139 -11.86 -2.06 14.34
C GLY A 139 -10.41 -1.58 14.37
N ALA A 140 -10.07 -0.82 13.34
CA ALA A 140 -8.76 -0.21 13.18
C ALA A 140 -8.91 1.27 12.80
N ILE A 141 -8.00 2.09 13.29
CA ILE A 141 -7.84 3.49 12.91
C ILE A 141 -6.40 3.69 12.48
N THR A 142 -6.21 4.36 11.34
CA THR A 142 -4.88 4.69 10.81
C THR A 142 -4.87 6.16 10.40
N TYR A 143 -3.86 6.88 10.80
CA TYR A 143 -3.61 8.26 10.38
C TYR A 143 -2.24 8.36 9.74
N ASN A 144 -2.15 9.05 8.60
CA ASN A 144 -0.90 9.34 7.91
C ASN A 144 -0.79 10.83 7.59
N GLU A 145 0.42 11.34 7.72
CA GLU A 145 0.83 12.68 7.28
C GLU A 145 1.94 12.52 6.25
N TYR A 146 1.87 13.31 5.17
CA TYR A 146 2.75 13.23 4.01
C TYR A 146 3.37 14.58 3.70
N TRP A 147 4.65 14.58 3.32
CA TRP A 147 5.41 15.76 2.91
C TRP A 147 6.08 15.53 1.57
N GLY A 148 5.79 16.41 0.61
CA GLY A 148 6.54 16.49 -0.66
C GLY A 148 7.98 16.92 -0.39
N LEU A 149 8.93 16.14 -0.88
CA LEU A 149 10.36 16.43 -0.74
C LEU A 149 10.98 16.97 -2.02
N SER A 150 10.31 16.81 -3.15
CA SER A 150 10.71 17.37 -4.43
C SER A 150 9.83 18.57 -4.77
N GLY A 151 10.45 19.63 -5.26
CA GLY A 151 9.70 20.74 -5.88
C GLY A 151 9.16 20.34 -7.25
N LYS A 152 8.69 21.35 -7.99
CA LYS A 152 8.14 21.17 -9.32
C LYS A 152 9.10 20.49 -10.27
N LYS A 153 8.56 19.55 -11.01
CA LYS A 153 9.22 18.79 -12.08
C LYS A 153 8.36 18.81 -13.33
N THR A 154 8.98 18.69 -14.47
CA THR A 154 8.26 18.47 -15.72
C THR A 154 7.84 17.01 -15.76
N GLY A 155 6.55 16.75 -15.66
CA GLY A 155 5.96 15.43 -15.65
C GLY A 155 5.38 15.01 -17.01
N PHE A 156 4.32 14.21 -16.96
CA PHE A 156 3.62 13.70 -18.14
C PHE A 156 3.13 14.85 -19.04
N ASP A 157 3.23 14.68 -20.35
CA ASP A 157 2.83 15.68 -21.38
C ASP A 157 3.42 17.09 -21.17
N ASN A 158 4.60 17.19 -20.53
CA ASN A 158 5.27 18.45 -20.19
C ASN A 158 4.50 19.35 -19.18
N PHE A 159 3.52 18.80 -18.47
CA PHE A 159 2.90 19.52 -17.36
C PHE A 159 3.86 19.63 -16.16
N GLN A 160 3.74 20.74 -15.42
CA GLN A 160 4.46 20.88 -14.16
C GLN A 160 3.72 20.11 -13.07
N GLU A 161 4.42 19.21 -12.44
CA GLU A 161 3.90 18.35 -11.36
C GLU A 161 4.73 18.54 -10.09
N GLU A 162 4.12 18.33 -8.94
CA GLU A 162 4.77 18.40 -7.64
C GLU A 162 4.21 17.34 -6.70
N ALA A 163 5.07 16.74 -5.88
CA ALA A 163 4.62 15.85 -4.82
C ALA A 163 3.92 16.65 -3.72
N LEU A 164 2.63 16.43 -3.55
CA LEU A 164 1.81 17.21 -2.62
C LEU A 164 2.01 16.77 -1.16
N ASP A 165 1.99 17.76 -0.26
CA ASP A 165 1.74 17.52 1.15
C ASP A 165 0.29 17.11 1.36
N GLY A 166 0.05 16.28 2.37
CA GLY A 166 -1.32 15.87 2.65
C GLY A 166 -1.43 14.96 3.86
N ARG A 167 -2.64 14.52 4.09
CA ARG A 167 -2.94 13.60 5.19
C ARG A 167 -4.12 12.73 4.87
N ASP A 168 -4.20 11.58 5.52
CA ASP A 168 -5.39 10.75 5.52
C ASP A 168 -5.68 10.16 6.89
N LEU A 169 -6.96 9.88 7.11
CA LEU A 169 -7.49 9.14 8.25
C LEU A 169 -8.34 8.00 7.72
N SER A 170 -8.01 6.78 8.11
CA SER A 170 -8.76 5.59 7.72
C SER A 170 -9.35 4.91 8.94
N VAL A 171 -10.58 4.42 8.81
CA VAL A 171 -11.28 3.60 9.80
C VAL A 171 -11.74 2.32 9.12
N GLY A 172 -11.34 1.17 9.69
CA GLY A 172 -11.77 -0.15 9.25
C GLY A 172 -12.59 -0.85 10.33
N ILE A 173 -13.75 -1.40 9.98
CA ILE A 173 -14.65 -2.10 10.91
C ILE A 173 -14.93 -3.49 10.33
N PRO A 174 -14.57 -4.59 11.06
CA PRO A 174 -14.93 -5.94 10.65
C PRO A 174 -16.45 -6.10 10.70
N LEU A 175 -17.01 -6.79 9.71
CA LEU A 175 -18.44 -7.02 9.66
C LEU A 175 -18.83 -8.13 10.65
N PRO A 176 -19.90 -7.95 11.44
CA PRO A 176 -20.43 -9.01 12.29
C PRO A 176 -20.75 -10.24 11.46
N TYR A 177 -20.41 -11.43 11.99
CA TYR A 177 -20.63 -12.74 11.36
C TYR A 177 -19.82 -13.01 10.07
N LEU A 178 -19.07 -12.03 9.56
CA LEU A 178 -18.18 -12.16 8.41
C LEU A 178 -16.76 -11.74 8.80
N PRO A 179 -16.02 -12.53 9.60
CA PRO A 179 -14.76 -12.12 10.22
C PRO A 179 -13.63 -11.84 9.20
N THR A 180 -13.81 -12.28 7.97
CA THR A 180 -12.87 -12.02 6.88
C THR A 180 -13.25 -10.80 6.03
N THR A 181 -14.29 -10.07 6.42
CA THR A 181 -14.81 -8.92 5.67
C THR A 181 -14.82 -7.68 6.54
N SER A 182 -14.37 -6.56 6.00
CA SER A 182 -14.38 -5.26 6.67
C SER A 182 -14.94 -4.16 5.77
N LEU A 183 -15.65 -3.23 6.40
CA LEU A 183 -15.99 -1.94 5.81
C LEU A 183 -14.86 -0.95 6.16
N ASN A 184 -14.37 -0.21 5.17
CA ASN A 184 -13.33 0.77 5.35
C ASN A 184 -13.79 2.13 4.83
N VAL A 185 -13.48 3.16 5.58
CA VAL A 185 -13.69 4.55 5.20
C VAL A 185 -12.35 5.27 5.35
N ARG A 186 -11.94 5.99 4.32
CA ARG A 186 -10.74 6.83 4.33
C ARG A 186 -11.13 8.24 3.93
N SER A 187 -10.79 9.22 4.76
CA SER A 187 -10.87 10.62 4.42
C SER A 187 -9.47 11.13 4.13
N PHE A 188 -9.29 11.86 3.04
CA PHE A 188 -7.98 12.38 2.64
C PHE A 188 -8.06 13.86 2.26
N LYS A 189 -6.91 14.52 2.41
CA LYS A 189 -6.72 15.90 1.95
C LYS A 189 -5.28 16.06 1.47
N TRP A 190 -5.14 16.59 0.25
CA TRP A 190 -3.87 16.98 -0.37
C TRP A 190 -3.87 18.48 -0.56
N ASN A 191 -2.83 19.15 -0.10
CA ASN A 191 -2.73 20.60 -0.19
C ASN A 191 -2.43 21.01 -1.62
N GLY A 192 -3.27 21.89 -2.18
CA GLY A 192 -3.02 22.44 -3.50
C GLY A 192 -1.80 23.37 -3.52
N VAL A 193 -1.13 23.44 -4.65
CA VAL A 193 0.04 24.30 -4.89
C VAL A 193 -0.28 25.34 -5.98
N ASP A 194 0.44 26.47 -5.98
CA ASP A 194 0.31 27.54 -6.98
C ASP A 194 -1.11 28.16 -7.15
N GLY A 195 -1.88 28.15 -6.06
CA GLY A 195 -3.26 28.67 -6.10
C GLY A 195 -4.28 27.65 -6.59
N ALA A 196 -3.87 26.41 -6.87
CA ALA A 196 -4.81 25.31 -7.04
C ALA A 196 -5.50 25.02 -5.69
N GLY A 197 -6.79 24.67 -5.74
CA GLY A 197 -7.53 24.26 -4.55
C GLY A 197 -6.98 22.94 -3.97
N ASP A 198 -7.22 22.74 -2.68
CA ASP A 198 -6.93 21.46 -2.04
C ASP A 198 -7.78 20.35 -2.70
N LEU A 199 -7.20 19.18 -2.83
CA LEU A 199 -7.91 17.97 -3.24
C LEU A 199 -8.30 17.18 -2.00
N GLU A 200 -9.59 17.11 -1.70
CA GLU A 200 -10.10 16.36 -0.55
C GLU A 200 -11.24 15.45 -0.96
N GLY A 201 -11.39 14.33 -0.24
CA GLY A 201 -12.42 13.36 -0.57
C GLY A 201 -12.50 12.24 0.44
N ASN A 202 -13.44 11.32 0.16
CA ASN A 202 -13.65 10.14 0.98
C ASN A 202 -13.67 8.89 0.10
N ASP A 203 -12.96 7.85 0.53
CA ASP A 203 -13.01 6.52 -0.03
C ASP A 203 -13.87 5.62 0.86
N PHE A 204 -14.80 4.91 0.27
CA PHE A 204 -15.60 3.88 0.94
C PHE A 204 -15.30 2.55 0.29
N SER A 205 -14.90 1.56 1.05
CA SER A 205 -14.61 0.25 0.47
C SER A 205 -15.05 -0.91 1.35
N LEU A 206 -15.36 -2.01 0.69
CA LEU A 206 -15.60 -3.32 1.28
C LEU A 206 -14.42 -4.21 0.90
N ARG A 207 -13.69 -4.68 1.89
CA ARG A 207 -12.58 -5.62 1.71
C ARG A 207 -12.97 -6.98 2.25
N ALA A 208 -12.79 -8.03 1.47
CA ALA A 208 -13.03 -9.41 1.87
C ALA A 208 -11.79 -10.27 1.59
N ARG A 209 -11.45 -11.14 2.54
CA ARG A 209 -10.44 -12.19 2.33
C ARG A 209 -11.15 -13.48 1.95
N ILE A 210 -10.88 -13.96 0.75
CA ILE A 210 -11.42 -15.19 0.19
C ILE A 210 -10.25 -16.14 -0.06
N SER A 211 -10.04 -17.10 0.83
CA SER A 211 -8.88 -18.01 0.78
C SER A 211 -7.55 -17.22 0.85
N ARG A 212 -6.79 -17.20 -0.24
CA ARG A 212 -5.50 -16.48 -0.38
C ARG A 212 -5.66 -15.08 -0.97
N PHE A 213 -6.88 -14.72 -1.38
CA PHE A 213 -7.14 -13.46 -2.08
C PHE A 213 -7.76 -12.45 -1.13
N ASN A 214 -7.31 -11.21 -1.20
CA ASN A 214 -8.02 -10.07 -0.67
C ASN A 214 -8.71 -9.37 -1.86
N VAL A 215 -10.00 -9.21 -1.78
CA VAL A 215 -10.79 -8.49 -2.76
C VAL A 215 -11.28 -7.22 -2.13
N GLU A 216 -11.09 -6.10 -2.79
CA GLU A 216 -11.58 -4.80 -2.34
C GLU A 216 -12.39 -4.15 -3.47
N VAL A 217 -13.57 -3.69 -3.12
CA VAL A 217 -14.44 -2.92 -4.00
C VAL A 217 -14.79 -1.63 -3.28
N GLY A 218 -14.61 -0.52 -3.94
CA GLY A 218 -14.80 0.79 -3.31
C GLY A 218 -15.33 1.85 -4.27
N HIS A 219 -15.70 2.97 -3.67
CA HIS A 219 -16.14 4.19 -4.33
C HIS A 219 -15.44 5.39 -3.69
N ARG A 220 -15.06 6.36 -4.52
CA ARG A 220 -14.43 7.61 -4.11
C ARG A 220 -15.33 8.80 -4.43
N ASP A 221 -15.54 9.66 -3.43
CA ASP A 221 -16.17 10.97 -3.54
C ASP A 221 -15.09 12.05 -3.36
N PHE A 222 -15.17 13.13 -4.17
CA PHE A 222 -14.29 14.32 -4.12
C PHE A 222 -15.06 15.55 -3.70
#